data_31b9ad27c215d86f4427ac60dba7fd1a
#
_entry.id   31b9ad27c215d86f4427ac60dba7fd1a
#
_cell.length_a   1.000
_cell.length_b   1.000
_cell.length_c   1.000
_cell.angle_alpha   90.00
_cell.angle_beta   90.00
_cell.angle_gamma   90.00
#
_symmetry.space_group_name_H-M   'P 1'
#
loop_
_entity.id
_entity.type
_entity.pdbx_description
1 polymer ?
#
loop_
_entity_poly.entity_id
_entity_poly.type
_entity_poly.pdbx_seq_one_letter_code
_entity_poly.pdbx_strand_id
1 'polypeptide(L)'
;MRGQPPEHWVEEAESRIDAAKLADRLRSAVGELPVRQREVVLLRDVEGLSSEEVCGVLEISEGNHRVLLHRARSRLRQVLETDFGRS
;
A
#
# COMPACT_ATOMS: atom_id res chain seq x y z
N MET A 1 14.33 4.23 0.12
CA MET A 1 14.83 4.07 -1.24
C MET A 1 13.69 3.92 -2.23
N ARG A 2 13.83 4.56 -3.35
CA ARG A 2 12.81 4.48 -4.36
C ARG A 2 12.72 3.09 -4.91
N GLY A 3 11.60 2.64 -5.22
CA GLY A 3 11.39 1.33 -5.76
C GLY A 3 11.21 0.25 -4.72
N GLN A 4 11.48 0.57 -3.47
CA GLN A 4 11.27 -0.40 -2.39
C GLN A 4 9.92 -0.14 -1.76
N PRO A 5 9.07 -1.15 -1.60
CA PRO A 5 7.79 -0.96 -0.93
C PRO A 5 8.01 -0.79 0.58
N PRO A 6 7.05 -0.19 1.27
CA PRO A 6 7.13 -0.13 2.73
C PRO A 6 7.21 -1.53 3.32
N GLU A 7 8.02 -1.69 4.33
CA GLU A 7 8.24 -2.99 4.95
C GLU A 7 6.97 -3.67 5.42
N HIS A 8 6.05 -2.89 5.99
CA HIS A 8 4.84 -3.50 6.52
C HIS A 8 3.92 -4.08 5.46
N TRP A 9 4.18 -3.79 4.19
CA TRP A 9 3.40 -4.39 3.11
C TRP A 9 3.89 -5.79 2.77
N VAL A 10 5.18 -6.06 3.04
CA VAL A 10 5.84 -7.25 2.50
C VAL A 10 6.45 -8.16 3.53
N GLU A 11 6.15 -7.89 4.79
CA GLU A 11 6.78 -8.58 5.89
C GLU A 11 6.80 -10.11 5.77
N GLU A 12 5.74 -10.69 5.27
CA GLU A 12 5.61 -12.12 5.18
C GLU A 12 6.16 -12.75 3.92
N ALA A 13 6.34 -11.94 2.90
CA ALA A 13 6.72 -12.45 1.59
C ALA A 13 8.18 -12.20 1.25
N GLU A 14 8.79 -11.23 1.92
CA GLU A 14 10.06 -10.71 1.44
C GLU A 14 11.20 -11.72 1.39
N SER A 15 11.17 -12.72 2.23
CA SER A 15 12.28 -13.66 2.26
C SER A 15 12.32 -14.60 1.07
N ARG A 16 11.31 -14.57 0.23
CA ARG A 16 11.18 -15.54 -0.84
C ARG A 16 11.25 -14.98 -2.23
N ILE A 17 11.37 -13.67 -2.35
CA ILE A 17 11.22 -13.07 -3.66
C ILE A 17 12.26 -12.00 -3.91
N ASP A 18 12.49 -11.80 -5.19
CA ASP A 18 13.34 -10.73 -5.69
C ASP A 18 12.69 -9.39 -5.35
N ALA A 19 13.43 -8.52 -4.69
CA ALA A 19 12.90 -7.22 -4.28
C ALA A 19 12.43 -6.39 -5.48
N ALA A 20 13.11 -6.50 -6.61
CA ALA A 20 12.72 -5.74 -7.79
C ALA A 20 11.37 -6.20 -8.33
N LYS A 21 11.16 -7.50 -8.36
CA LYS A 21 9.88 -8.04 -8.83
C LYS A 21 8.76 -7.67 -7.89
N LEU A 22 9.04 -7.71 -6.59
CA LEU A 22 8.07 -7.33 -5.59
C LEU A 22 7.67 -5.87 -5.76
N ALA A 23 8.65 -5.00 -5.91
CA ALA A 23 8.39 -3.57 -6.06
C ALA A 23 7.56 -3.32 -7.30
N ASP A 24 7.89 -3.99 -8.41
CA ASP A 24 7.13 -3.83 -9.65
C ASP A 24 5.69 -4.29 -9.49
N ARG A 25 5.51 -5.45 -8.87
CA ARG A 25 4.16 -5.97 -8.70
C ARG A 25 3.32 -5.08 -7.80
N LEU A 26 3.90 -4.57 -6.72
CA LEU A 26 3.19 -3.67 -5.83
C LEU A 26 2.85 -2.35 -6.50
N ARG A 27 3.78 -1.82 -7.28
CA ARG A 27 3.53 -0.58 -8.01
C ARG A 27 2.35 -0.74 -8.94
N SER A 28 2.31 -1.86 -9.63
CA SER A 28 1.20 -2.19 -10.52
C SER A 28 -0.10 -2.30 -9.76
N ALA A 29 -0.08 -3.00 -8.62
CA ALA A 29 -1.27 -3.20 -7.82
C ALA A 29 -1.80 -1.88 -7.26
N VAL A 30 -0.90 -1.00 -6.83
CA VAL A 30 -1.30 0.32 -6.33
C VAL A 30 -1.99 1.09 -7.44
N GLY A 31 -1.47 1.00 -8.66
CA GLY A 31 -2.08 1.67 -9.80
C GLY A 31 -3.48 1.18 -10.11
N GLU A 32 -3.80 -0.04 -9.70
CA GLU A 32 -5.12 -0.63 -9.93
C GLU A 32 -6.13 -0.34 -8.83
N LEU A 33 -5.70 0.24 -7.73
CA LEU A 33 -6.60 0.57 -6.63
C LEU A 33 -7.58 1.67 -7.04
N PRO A 34 -8.77 1.69 -6.47
CA PRO A 34 -9.66 2.84 -6.64
C PRO A 34 -8.92 4.12 -6.24
N VAL A 35 -9.23 5.22 -6.90
CA VAL A 35 -8.46 6.46 -6.77
C VAL A 35 -8.23 6.87 -5.32
N ARG A 36 -9.29 6.90 -4.51
CA ARG A 36 -9.12 7.35 -3.14
C ARG A 36 -8.28 6.41 -2.29
N GLN A 37 -8.41 5.11 -2.53
CA GLN A 37 -7.58 4.14 -1.82
C GLN A 37 -6.12 4.32 -2.20
N ARG A 38 -5.87 4.54 -3.48
CA ARG A 38 -4.51 4.75 -3.96
C ARG A 38 -3.91 6.01 -3.33
N GLU A 39 -4.67 7.09 -3.32
CA GLU A 39 -4.18 8.35 -2.77
C GLU A 39 -3.84 8.21 -1.29
N VAL A 40 -4.72 7.58 -0.54
CA VAL A 40 -4.51 7.42 0.89
C VAL A 40 -3.28 6.58 1.18
N VAL A 41 -3.15 5.43 0.51
CA VAL A 41 -2.04 4.55 0.81
C VAL A 41 -0.70 5.16 0.36
N LEU A 42 -0.70 5.88 -0.74
CA LEU A 42 0.54 6.53 -1.19
C LEU A 42 0.96 7.62 -0.23
N LEU A 43 0.04 8.47 0.18
CA LEU A 43 0.37 9.55 1.09
C LEU A 43 0.77 9.03 2.47
N ARG A 44 0.07 8.03 2.96
CA ARG A 44 0.28 7.53 4.30
C ARG A 44 1.51 6.62 4.41
N ASP A 45 1.60 5.65 3.50
CA ASP A 45 2.61 4.60 3.62
C ASP A 45 3.89 4.87 2.85
N VAL A 46 3.80 5.59 1.76
CA VAL A 46 4.99 5.86 0.94
C VAL A 46 5.56 7.23 1.26
N GLU A 47 4.71 8.25 1.30
CA GLU A 47 5.18 9.61 1.58
C GLU A 47 5.38 9.86 3.07
N GLY A 48 4.76 9.06 3.91
CA GLY A 48 4.97 9.17 5.34
C GLY A 48 4.16 10.24 6.06
N LEU A 49 3.11 10.74 5.44
CA LEU A 49 2.25 11.72 6.10
C LEU A 49 1.50 11.08 7.25
N SER A 50 1.16 11.87 8.26
CA SER A 50 0.30 11.41 9.34
C SER A 50 -1.14 11.29 8.83
N SER A 51 -1.98 10.58 9.57
CA SER A 51 -3.38 10.46 9.19
C SER A 51 -4.04 11.82 9.14
N GLU A 52 -3.70 12.68 10.08
CA GLU A 52 -4.24 14.02 10.13
C GLU A 52 -3.87 14.81 8.87
N GLU A 53 -2.62 14.69 8.46
CA GLU A 53 -2.14 15.37 7.27
C GLU A 53 -2.84 14.86 6.01
N VAL A 54 -3.01 13.55 5.93
CA VAL A 54 -3.69 12.96 4.78
C VAL A 54 -5.14 13.44 4.71
N CYS A 55 -5.82 13.46 5.86
CA CYS A 55 -7.19 13.94 5.91
C CYS A 55 -7.28 15.39 5.45
N GLY A 56 -6.31 16.20 5.82
CA GLY A 56 -6.29 17.60 5.39
C GLY A 56 -6.07 17.74 3.90
N VAL A 57 -5.15 16.98 3.36
CA VAL A 57 -4.82 17.06 1.93
C VAL A 57 -6.00 16.59 1.08
N LEU A 58 -6.62 15.48 1.47
CA LEU A 58 -7.69 14.90 0.67
C LEU A 58 -9.07 15.38 1.05
N GLU A 59 -9.17 16.16 2.12
CA GLU A 59 -10.44 16.68 2.63
C GLU A 59 -11.42 15.56 2.94
N ILE A 60 -10.93 14.58 3.71
CA ILE A 60 -11.73 13.44 4.14
C ILE A 60 -11.72 13.36 5.66
N SER A 61 -12.69 12.65 6.20
CA SER A 61 -12.77 12.46 7.64
C SER A 61 -11.78 11.39 8.10
N GLU A 62 -11.48 11.38 9.40
CA GLU A 62 -10.62 10.35 9.96
C GLU A 62 -11.21 8.97 9.78
N GLY A 63 -12.52 8.85 9.93
CA GLY A 63 -13.19 7.57 9.74
C GLY A 63 -13.05 7.08 8.32
N ASN A 64 -13.26 7.97 7.37
CA ASN A 64 -13.14 7.62 5.97
C ASN A 64 -11.69 7.24 5.63
N HIS A 65 -10.74 8.00 6.16
CA HIS A 65 -9.33 7.69 5.99
C HIS A 65 -9.01 6.27 6.46
N ARG A 66 -9.49 5.92 7.64
CA ARG A 66 -9.23 4.61 8.22
C ARG A 66 -9.77 3.49 7.33
N VAL A 67 -10.98 3.67 6.83
CA VAL A 67 -11.59 2.66 5.97
C VAL A 67 -10.83 2.53 4.66
N LEU A 68 -10.49 3.66 4.04
CA LEU A 68 -9.78 3.64 2.77
C LEU A 68 -8.41 3.00 2.91
N LEU A 69 -7.69 3.36 3.96
CA LEU A 69 -6.35 2.81 4.19
C LEU A 69 -6.42 1.31 4.44
N HIS A 70 -7.39 0.88 5.25
CA HIS A 70 -7.55 -0.54 5.53
C HIS A 70 -7.84 -1.32 4.25
N ARG A 71 -8.74 -0.81 3.42
CA ARG A 71 -9.09 -1.49 2.17
C ARG A 71 -7.92 -1.54 1.21
N ALA A 72 -7.17 -0.45 1.12
CA ALA A 72 -6.00 -0.41 0.26
C ALA A 72 -4.96 -1.43 0.70
N ARG A 73 -4.65 -1.44 1.98
CA ARG A 73 -3.65 -2.35 2.51
C ARG A 73 -4.07 -3.81 2.38
N SER A 74 -5.36 -4.07 2.60
CA SER A 74 -5.88 -5.43 2.46
C SER A 74 -5.75 -5.93 1.04
N ARG A 75 -6.05 -5.06 0.08
CA ARG A 75 -5.94 -5.44 -1.32
C ARG A 75 -4.50 -5.73 -1.70
N LEU A 76 -3.56 -4.89 -1.23
CA LEU A 76 -2.16 -5.10 -1.53
C LEU A 76 -1.64 -6.38 -0.90
N ARG A 77 -2.06 -6.66 0.33
CA ARG A 77 -1.67 -7.90 0.98
C ARG A 77 -2.21 -9.11 0.23
N GLN A 78 -3.43 -9.02 -0.27
CA GLN A 78 -4.04 -10.08 -1.04
C GLN A 78 -3.25 -10.37 -2.32
N VAL A 79 -2.82 -9.31 -3.00
CA VAL A 79 -2.00 -9.45 -4.20
C VAL A 79 -0.69 -10.17 -3.87
N LEU A 80 -0.06 -9.80 -2.77
CA LEU A 80 1.18 -10.43 -2.35
C LEU A 80 0.98 -11.90 -2.02
N GLU A 81 -0.10 -12.23 -1.36
CA GLU A 81 -0.38 -13.61 -1.03
C GLU A 81 -0.62 -14.45 -2.26
N THR A 82 -1.35 -13.89 -3.21
CA THR A 82 -1.65 -14.60 -4.45
C THR A 82 -0.42 -14.83 -5.29
N ASP A 83 0.41 -13.82 -5.43
CA ASP A 83 1.54 -13.85 -6.35
C ASP A 83 2.82 -14.40 -5.73
N PHE A 84 3.03 -14.20 -4.44
CA PHE A 84 4.31 -14.50 -3.82
C PHE A 84 4.21 -15.23 -2.49
N GLY A 85 3.13 -15.09 -1.78
CA GLY A 85 3.07 -15.51 -0.41
C GLY A 85 2.84 -16.99 -0.19
N ARG A 86 2.42 -17.70 -1.22
CA ARG A 86 2.12 -19.13 -1.08
C ARG A 86 3.09 -19.92 -1.90
N SER A 87 3.56 -20.96 -1.33
CA SER A 87 4.44 -21.84 -2.09
C SER A 87 3.81 -23.19 -2.29
#